data_30105b3cd042c27c4cf6170fe63f68b3
#
_entry.id   30105b3cd042c27c4cf6170fe63f68b3
#
_cell.length_a   1.000
_cell.length_b   1.000
_cell.length_c   1.000
_cell.angle_alpha   90.00
_cell.angle_beta   90.00
_cell.angle_gamma   90.00
#
_symmetry.space_group_name_H-M   'P 1'
#
loop_
_entity.id
_entity.type
_entity.pdbx_description
1 polymer ?
#
loop_
_entity_poly.entity_id
_entity_poly.type
_entity_poly.pdbx_seq_one_letter_code
_entity_poly.pdbx_strand_id
1 'polypeptide(L)'
;DGPRQARSYQVMNGIAVLPVSGTLVSRTRALQPYSGMTGYNGIIARLQQAASDPMVDGILLDMDTPGGMVAGAFDCADIIARVRDIKPVWALANDMNCSAGQLLASAASRRLVTQTARTGSIGVMMAHSNYGAALEKQGVEITLIYSGSHKVDGNPYSHLPDDVRETLQSRMDATRRMFAQKVSAYTGLSVQAVLDTEAAVYSGQEAIDAGLADELVNSTDAITVMRDALDARKSRLSGGRMTKETQSTTVSATASQADVTGVVQATEGENASAAQPDVNAQITAAVAAENSRIMGILNCEEAHGREEQACVLAETPGMTVETARRILAAAPQSAQARSDTALDRLMQGAPAPLAAGNPASDAVNDLLNTPV
;
A
#
# COMPACT_ATOMS: atom_id res chain seq x y z
N ASP A 1 -3.58 -22.61 21.90
CA ASP A 1 -3.29 -21.18 21.66
C ASP A 1 -1.84 -21.07 21.24
N GLY A 2 -1.61 -20.97 19.93
CA GLY A 2 -0.28 -20.64 19.38
C GLY A 2 0.08 -19.17 19.67
N PRO A 3 1.35 -18.77 19.56
CA PRO A 3 1.76 -17.40 19.79
C PRO A 3 0.99 -16.48 18.83
N ARG A 4 0.20 -15.55 19.39
CA ARG A 4 -0.49 -14.53 18.61
C ARG A 4 0.56 -13.68 17.91
N GLN A 5 0.52 -13.68 16.59
CA GLN A 5 1.38 -12.80 15.79
C GLN A 5 1.19 -11.35 16.26
N ALA A 6 2.26 -10.66 16.57
CA ALA A 6 2.21 -9.28 17.05
C ALA A 6 1.46 -8.41 16.01
N ARG A 7 0.49 -7.63 16.47
CA ARG A 7 -0.25 -6.71 15.62
C ARG A 7 0.65 -5.56 15.19
N SER A 8 0.62 -5.23 13.91
CA SER A 8 1.31 -4.07 13.35
C SER A 8 0.42 -2.81 13.27
N TYR A 9 -0.69 -2.80 14.02
CA TYR A 9 -1.66 -1.71 14.12
C TYR A 9 -2.29 -1.67 15.52
N GLN A 10 -2.88 -0.53 15.87
CA GLN A 10 -3.67 -0.39 17.09
C GLN A 10 -5.12 -0.82 16.87
N VAL A 11 -5.75 -1.39 17.88
CA VAL A 11 -7.19 -1.70 17.88
C VAL A 11 -7.85 -0.89 18.99
N MET A 12 -8.79 -0.03 18.61
CA MET A 12 -9.57 0.83 19.49
C MET A 12 -11.06 0.56 19.26
N ASN A 13 -11.75 0.13 20.30
CA ASN A 13 -13.18 -0.22 20.22
C ASN A 13 -13.54 -1.18 19.07
N GLY A 14 -12.67 -2.18 18.81
CA GLY A 14 -12.87 -3.11 17.70
C GLY A 14 -12.53 -2.53 16.32
N ILE A 15 -11.99 -1.32 16.23
CA ILE A 15 -11.53 -0.70 15.00
C ILE A 15 -10.00 -0.80 14.93
N ALA A 16 -9.47 -1.43 13.87
CA ALA A 16 -8.05 -1.40 13.56
C ALA A 16 -7.70 -0.07 12.90
N VAL A 17 -6.82 0.71 13.50
CA VAL A 17 -6.34 1.99 12.96
C VAL A 17 -5.02 1.75 12.25
N LEU A 18 -4.99 1.99 10.95
CA LEU A 18 -3.84 1.81 10.09
C LEU A 18 -3.33 3.17 9.60
N PRO A 19 -2.21 3.68 10.14
CA PRO A 19 -1.64 4.92 9.65
C PRO A 19 -1.08 4.75 8.24
N VAL A 20 -1.39 5.73 7.36
CA VAL A 20 -0.89 5.84 5.99
C VAL A 20 -0.30 7.24 5.84
N SER A 21 0.98 7.39 6.14
CA SER A 21 1.62 8.69 6.32
C SER A 21 2.81 8.90 5.38
N GLY A 22 3.02 10.16 4.98
CA GLY A 22 4.14 10.58 4.15
C GLY A 22 4.04 10.07 2.71
N THR A 23 5.16 10.08 1.99
CA THR A 23 5.20 9.68 0.58
C THR A 23 4.95 8.18 0.42
N LEU A 24 4.02 7.84 -0.46
CA LEU A 24 3.71 6.45 -0.78
C LEU A 24 4.71 5.89 -1.79
N VAL A 25 5.28 4.73 -1.48
CA VAL A 25 6.26 4.06 -2.33
C VAL A 25 5.85 2.61 -2.59
N SER A 26 6.35 2.02 -3.67
CA SER A 26 5.93 0.68 -4.07
C SER A 26 6.23 -0.37 -3.00
N ARG A 27 7.41 -0.29 -2.37
CA ARG A 27 7.83 -1.24 -1.34
C ARG A 27 8.75 -0.59 -0.33
N THR A 28 8.57 -0.97 0.95
CA THR A 28 9.50 -0.68 2.05
C THR A 28 9.79 -1.98 2.81
N ARG A 29 10.89 -2.00 3.57
CA ARG A 29 11.17 -3.10 4.50
C ARG A 29 10.33 -3.00 5.78
N ALA A 30 9.91 -1.79 6.15
CA ALA A 30 9.07 -1.55 7.32
C ALA A 30 7.58 -1.77 6.99
N LEU A 31 6.85 -2.43 7.89
CA LEU A 31 5.39 -2.60 7.78
C LEU A 31 4.63 -1.32 8.16
N GLN A 32 5.24 -0.44 8.93
CA GLN A 32 4.68 0.84 9.35
C GLN A 32 5.41 1.99 8.66
N PRO A 33 4.81 3.20 8.61
CA PRO A 33 5.47 4.39 8.09
C PRO A 33 6.82 4.63 8.77
N TYR A 34 7.85 4.82 7.98
CA TYR A 34 9.21 5.07 8.45
C TYR A 34 9.87 6.14 7.59
N SER A 35 10.61 7.06 8.25
CA SER A 35 11.34 8.14 7.56
C SER A 35 10.49 8.96 6.57
N GLY A 36 9.21 9.23 6.91
CA GLY A 36 8.30 9.98 6.05
C GLY A 36 7.81 9.22 4.80
N MET A 37 7.93 7.89 4.77
CA MET A 37 7.47 7.04 3.68
C MET A 37 6.62 5.87 4.17
N THR A 38 5.64 5.48 3.35
CA THR A 38 4.82 4.28 3.58
C THR A 38 4.83 3.41 2.34
N GLY A 39 5.20 2.13 2.47
CA GLY A 39 5.15 1.16 1.38
C GLY A 39 3.75 0.59 1.17
N TYR A 40 3.31 0.46 -0.09
CA TYR A 40 2.05 -0.22 -0.41
C TYR A 40 2.03 -1.67 0.11
N ASN A 41 3.17 -2.36 0.05
CA ASN A 41 3.31 -3.70 0.63
C ASN A 41 2.99 -3.73 2.14
N GLY A 42 3.43 -2.72 2.89
CA GLY A 42 3.14 -2.59 4.31
C GLY A 42 1.66 -2.32 4.59
N ILE A 43 1.01 -1.49 3.77
CA ILE A 43 -0.44 -1.24 3.85
C ILE A 43 -1.20 -2.55 3.59
N ILE A 44 -0.87 -3.27 2.52
CA ILE A 44 -1.51 -4.54 2.15
C ILE A 44 -1.37 -5.58 3.28
N ALA A 45 -0.16 -5.75 3.82
CA ALA A 45 0.09 -6.71 4.90
C ALA A 45 -0.76 -6.40 6.15
N ARG A 46 -0.83 -5.14 6.57
CA ARG A 46 -1.65 -4.70 7.71
C ARG A 46 -3.15 -4.87 7.46
N LEU A 47 -3.62 -4.55 6.26
CA LEU A 47 -5.01 -4.77 5.86
C LEU A 47 -5.40 -6.25 5.95
N GLN A 48 -4.57 -7.14 5.42
CA GLN A 48 -4.81 -8.58 5.45
C GLN A 48 -4.78 -9.12 6.88
N GLN A 49 -3.84 -8.67 7.70
CA GLN A 49 -3.78 -9.01 9.12
C GLN A 49 -5.05 -8.56 9.85
N ALA A 50 -5.49 -7.30 9.66
CA ALA A 50 -6.70 -6.76 10.28
C ALA A 50 -7.98 -7.45 9.79
N ALA A 51 -8.04 -7.80 8.49
CA ALA A 51 -9.17 -8.52 7.93
C ALA A 51 -9.36 -9.91 8.57
N SER A 52 -8.26 -10.58 8.93
CA SER A 52 -8.27 -11.90 9.55
C SER A 52 -8.36 -11.86 11.09
N ASP A 53 -8.19 -10.70 11.72
CA ASP A 53 -8.18 -10.57 13.19
C ASP A 53 -9.62 -10.64 13.74
N PRO A 54 -9.97 -11.64 14.59
CA PRO A 54 -11.31 -11.78 15.16
C PRO A 54 -11.69 -10.64 16.12
N MET A 55 -10.73 -9.88 16.63
CA MET A 55 -10.97 -8.73 17.51
C MET A 55 -11.22 -7.43 16.74
N VAL A 56 -11.18 -7.48 15.42
CA VAL A 56 -11.38 -6.33 14.54
C VAL A 56 -12.74 -6.44 13.84
N ASP A 57 -13.62 -5.49 14.09
CA ASP A 57 -14.92 -5.35 13.44
C ASP A 57 -14.89 -4.46 12.20
N GLY A 58 -13.92 -3.52 12.13
CA GLY A 58 -13.72 -2.60 11.03
C GLY A 58 -12.32 -2.03 11.01
N ILE A 59 -11.94 -1.45 9.88
CA ILE A 59 -10.60 -0.92 9.61
C ILE A 59 -10.72 0.56 9.25
N LEU A 60 -9.94 1.41 9.91
CA LEU A 60 -9.81 2.83 9.62
C LEU A 60 -8.41 3.12 9.08
N LEU A 61 -8.33 3.57 7.82
CA LEU A 61 -7.11 4.11 7.24
C LEU A 61 -6.97 5.57 7.69
N ASP A 62 -5.99 5.86 8.52
CA ASP A 62 -5.69 7.22 8.97
C ASP A 62 -4.68 7.83 7.99
N MET A 63 -5.18 8.75 7.15
CA MET A 63 -4.48 9.27 5.98
C MET A 63 -3.84 10.62 6.27
N ASP A 64 -2.52 10.68 6.12
CA ASP A 64 -1.72 11.92 6.09
C ASP A 64 -0.63 11.80 5.02
N THR A 65 -1.02 11.89 3.75
CA THR A 65 -0.12 11.63 2.62
C THR A 65 -0.35 12.57 1.44
N PRO A 66 0.72 13.10 0.82
CA PRO A 66 0.64 13.83 -0.44
C PRO A 66 0.41 12.90 -1.65
N GLY A 67 0.43 11.59 -1.44
CA GLY A 67 0.48 10.59 -2.50
C GLY A 67 1.87 10.04 -2.71
N GLY A 68 2.18 9.60 -3.93
CA GLY A 68 3.50 9.04 -4.22
C GLY A 68 3.56 8.26 -5.52
N MET A 69 4.29 7.14 -5.51
CA MET A 69 4.56 6.35 -6.71
C MET A 69 3.30 5.73 -7.31
N VAL A 70 3.21 5.75 -8.63
CA VAL A 70 2.15 5.05 -9.38
C VAL A 70 2.29 3.53 -9.24
N ALA A 71 3.53 3.04 -9.28
CA ALA A 71 3.82 1.61 -9.19
C ALA A 71 3.35 1.01 -7.86
N GLY A 72 2.40 0.08 -7.91
CA GLY A 72 1.79 -0.59 -6.76
C GLY A 72 0.56 0.12 -6.17
N ALA A 73 0.26 1.38 -6.55
CA ALA A 73 -0.88 2.12 -6.02
C ALA A 73 -2.23 1.49 -6.39
N PHE A 74 -2.39 1.10 -7.65
CA PHE A 74 -3.62 0.49 -8.16
C PHE A 74 -3.88 -0.88 -7.54
N ASP A 75 -2.84 -1.71 -7.41
CA ASP A 75 -2.94 -3.01 -6.75
C ASP A 75 -3.34 -2.86 -5.28
N CYS A 76 -2.75 -1.88 -4.57
CA CYS A 76 -3.10 -1.58 -3.18
C CYS A 76 -4.57 -1.14 -3.06
N ALA A 77 -5.05 -0.27 -3.93
CA ALA A 77 -6.44 0.16 -3.97
C ALA A 77 -7.40 -1.01 -4.23
N ASP A 78 -7.06 -1.92 -5.16
CA ASP A 78 -7.86 -3.12 -5.43
C ASP A 78 -7.90 -4.07 -4.22
N ILE A 79 -6.83 -4.17 -3.44
CA ILE A 79 -6.83 -4.95 -2.19
C ILE A 79 -7.74 -4.29 -1.15
N ILE A 80 -7.69 -2.96 -0.99
CA ILE A 80 -8.62 -2.24 -0.10
C ILE A 80 -10.06 -2.52 -0.49
N ALA A 81 -10.39 -2.42 -1.79
CA ALA A 81 -11.72 -2.71 -2.31
C ALA A 81 -12.18 -4.14 -2.02
N ARG A 82 -11.29 -5.13 -2.11
CA ARG A 82 -11.60 -6.52 -1.75
C ARG A 82 -11.80 -6.70 -0.23
N VAL A 83 -10.96 -6.06 0.58
CA VAL A 83 -11.05 -6.17 2.04
C VAL A 83 -12.33 -5.51 2.57
N ARG A 84 -12.80 -4.40 1.98
CA ARG A 84 -14.04 -3.75 2.40
C ARG A 84 -15.29 -4.63 2.27
N ASP A 85 -15.24 -5.64 1.40
CA ASP A 85 -16.33 -6.62 1.24
C ASP A 85 -16.32 -7.67 2.36
N ILE A 86 -15.18 -7.88 3.03
CA ILE A 86 -15.01 -8.80 4.16
C ILE A 86 -15.31 -8.07 5.48
N LYS A 87 -14.65 -6.94 5.70
CA LYS A 87 -14.84 -6.05 6.86
C LYS A 87 -14.91 -4.60 6.38
N PRO A 88 -15.78 -3.74 6.94
CA PRO A 88 -15.83 -2.33 6.59
C PRO A 88 -14.46 -1.68 6.69
N VAL A 89 -14.02 -1.04 5.61
CA VAL A 89 -12.80 -0.23 5.55
C VAL A 89 -13.21 1.20 5.29
N TRP A 90 -12.88 2.10 6.21
CA TRP A 90 -13.09 3.53 6.08
C TRP A 90 -11.75 4.24 5.94
N ALA A 91 -11.74 5.41 5.35
CA ALA A 91 -10.58 6.27 5.26
C ALA A 91 -10.89 7.61 5.92
N LEU A 92 -9.96 8.13 6.70
CA LEU A 92 -10.01 9.46 7.30
C LEU A 92 -8.92 10.32 6.68
N ALA A 93 -9.31 11.34 5.91
CA ALA A 93 -8.39 12.42 5.56
C ALA A 93 -8.23 13.31 6.80
N ASN A 94 -7.15 13.10 7.54
CA ASN A 94 -6.89 13.80 8.80
C ASN A 94 -6.22 15.15 8.55
N ASP A 95 -5.10 15.15 7.82
CA ASP A 95 -4.38 16.35 7.41
C ASP A 95 -4.29 16.48 5.89
N MET A 96 -3.83 15.43 5.24
CA MET A 96 -3.68 15.38 3.78
C MET A 96 -4.01 13.97 3.25
N ASN A 97 -4.73 13.93 2.14
CA ASN A 97 -5.04 12.68 1.45
C ASN A 97 -5.10 12.94 -0.05
N CYS A 98 -3.94 13.12 -0.67
CA CYS A 98 -3.84 13.57 -2.06
C CYS A 98 -3.30 12.48 -2.99
N SER A 99 -3.61 12.61 -4.29
CA SER A 99 -3.06 11.79 -5.37
C SER A 99 -3.24 10.28 -5.11
N ALA A 100 -2.18 9.48 -5.03
CA ALA A 100 -2.30 8.05 -4.70
C ALA A 100 -3.02 7.80 -3.38
N GLY A 101 -2.93 8.70 -2.39
CA GLY A 101 -3.73 8.64 -1.16
C GLY A 101 -5.22 8.70 -1.44
N GLN A 102 -5.66 9.62 -2.31
CA GLN A 102 -7.06 9.72 -2.73
C GLN A 102 -7.53 8.47 -3.48
N LEU A 103 -6.65 7.84 -4.27
CA LEU A 103 -6.94 6.55 -4.91
C LEU A 103 -7.25 5.48 -3.85
N LEU A 104 -6.38 5.34 -2.84
CA LEU A 104 -6.56 4.37 -1.76
C LEU A 104 -7.86 4.65 -0.97
N ALA A 105 -8.10 5.91 -0.60
CA ALA A 105 -9.31 6.30 0.13
C ALA A 105 -10.57 6.06 -0.70
N SER A 106 -10.53 6.27 -2.01
CA SER A 106 -11.66 6.00 -2.90
C SER A 106 -12.08 4.53 -2.90
N ALA A 107 -11.13 3.62 -2.67
CA ALA A 107 -11.39 2.18 -2.55
C ALA A 107 -12.02 1.77 -1.22
N ALA A 108 -12.04 2.65 -0.21
CA ALA A 108 -12.73 2.42 1.06
C ALA A 108 -14.25 2.51 0.89
N SER A 109 -15.00 1.94 1.84
CA SER A 109 -16.48 1.98 1.82
C SER A 109 -17.06 3.30 2.29
N ARG A 110 -16.29 4.11 3.03
CA ARG A 110 -16.66 5.47 3.47
C ARG A 110 -15.41 6.31 3.66
N ARG A 111 -15.50 7.59 3.30
CA ARG A 111 -14.42 8.57 3.34
C ARG A 111 -14.80 9.71 4.25
N LEU A 112 -14.08 9.80 5.37
CA LEU A 112 -14.22 10.90 6.32
C LEU A 112 -13.18 11.98 6.00
N VAL A 113 -13.52 13.24 6.26
CA VAL A 113 -12.60 14.37 6.08
C VAL A 113 -12.72 15.31 7.28
N THR A 114 -11.59 15.82 7.78
CA THR A 114 -11.61 16.89 8.78
C THR A 114 -11.82 18.26 8.13
N GLN A 115 -12.15 19.28 8.92
CA GLN A 115 -12.52 20.62 8.41
C GLN A 115 -11.48 21.26 7.49
N THR A 116 -10.20 21.02 7.76
CA THR A 116 -9.06 21.63 7.06
C THR A 116 -8.21 20.63 6.29
N ALA A 117 -8.55 19.34 6.35
CA ALA A 117 -7.82 18.33 5.61
C ALA A 117 -7.96 18.54 4.10
N ARG A 118 -6.87 18.33 3.40
CA ARG A 118 -6.77 18.49 1.95
C ARG A 118 -6.86 17.12 1.28
N THR A 119 -7.71 17.01 0.26
CA THR A 119 -7.91 15.76 -0.49
C THR A 119 -8.07 16.05 -1.98
N GLY A 120 -7.93 15.03 -2.82
CA GLY A 120 -8.02 15.18 -4.27
C GLY A 120 -6.66 14.99 -4.96
N SER A 121 -6.23 15.96 -5.77
CA SER A 121 -5.01 15.86 -6.59
C SER A 121 -5.00 14.59 -7.46
N ILE A 122 -6.13 14.28 -8.12
CA ILE A 122 -6.27 13.10 -8.99
C ILE A 122 -5.59 13.37 -10.32
N GLY A 123 -4.29 13.21 -10.31
CA GLY A 123 -3.41 13.46 -11.44
C GLY A 123 -2.13 12.66 -11.34
N VAL A 124 -1.33 12.74 -12.39
CA VAL A 124 0.00 12.16 -12.46
C VAL A 124 0.97 13.20 -13.01
N MET A 125 2.20 13.17 -12.55
CA MET A 125 3.23 14.08 -13.02
C MET A 125 4.56 13.35 -13.21
N MET A 126 5.34 13.87 -14.11
CA MET A 126 6.73 13.50 -14.34
C MET A 126 7.54 14.78 -14.51
N ALA A 127 8.73 14.84 -13.95
CA ALA A 127 9.67 15.93 -14.14
C ALA A 127 10.89 15.44 -14.91
N HIS A 128 11.31 16.19 -15.94
CA HIS A 128 12.58 16.00 -16.63
C HIS A 128 13.50 17.18 -16.28
N SER A 129 14.72 16.87 -15.84
CA SER A 129 15.77 17.85 -15.59
C SER A 129 16.87 17.71 -16.63
N ASN A 130 17.32 18.83 -17.20
CA ASN A 130 18.42 18.86 -18.16
C ASN A 130 19.64 19.54 -17.52
N TYR A 131 20.68 18.79 -17.29
CA TYR A 131 21.95 19.26 -16.71
C TYR A 131 23.05 19.51 -17.77
N GLY A 132 22.79 19.32 -19.08
CA GLY A 132 23.76 19.41 -20.15
C GLY A 132 24.57 20.70 -20.11
N ALA A 133 23.89 21.87 -20.08
CA ALA A 133 24.57 23.15 -20.05
C ALA A 133 25.40 23.41 -18.76
N ALA A 134 24.98 22.83 -17.63
CA ALA A 134 25.74 22.90 -16.38
C ALA A 134 27.02 22.07 -16.44
N LEU A 135 26.95 20.89 -17.00
CA LEU A 135 28.09 19.99 -17.18
C LEU A 135 29.10 20.57 -18.19
N GLU A 136 28.60 21.13 -19.31
CA GLU A 136 29.46 21.80 -20.31
C GLU A 136 30.26 22.95 -19.67
N LYS A 137 29.63 23.80 -18.84
CA LYS A 137 30.31 24.85 -18.10
C LYS A 137 31.39 24.34 -17.12
N GLN A 138 31.23 23.10 -16.66
CA GLN A 138 32.20 22.43 -15.79
C GLN A 138 33.29 21.68 -16.58
N GLY A 139 33.27 21.75 -17.92
CA GLY A 139 34.19 21.03 -18.79
C GLY A 139 33.94 19.51 -18.83
N VAL A 140 32.74 19.06 -18.51
CA VAL A 140 32.35 17.65 -18.54
C VAL A 140 31.51 17.39 -19.77
N GLU A 141 32.01 16.52 -20.66
CA GLU A 141 31.28 15.99 -21.81
C GLU A 141 30.74 14.60 -21.50
N ILE A 142 29.44 14.39 -21.74
CA ILE A 142 28.78 13.10 -21.59
C ILE A 142 28.46 12.53 -22.95
N THR A 143 29.05 11.39 -23.29
CA THR A 143 28.74 10.64 -24.50
C THR A 143 27.95 9.40 -24.14
N LEU A 144 26.69 9.31 -24.63
CA LEU A 144 25.83 8.14 -24.41
C LEU A 144 26.07 7.14 -25.54
N ILE A 145 26.45 5.90 -25.17
CA ILE A 145 26.58 4.76 -26.09
C ILE A 145 25.48 3.77 -25.74
N TYR A 146 24.57 3.52 -26.65
CA TYR A 146 23.37 2.71 -26.38
C TYR A 146 22.94 1.88 -27.58
N SER A 147 22.16 0.84 -27.29
CA SER A 147 21.48 0.01 -28.27
C SER A 147 19.99 -0.05 -27.94
N GLY A 148 19.15 0.31 -28.91
CA GLY A 148 17.71 0.52 -28.78
C GLY A 148 17.34 2.01 -28.66
N SER A 149 16.54 2.51 -29.63
CA SER A 149 16.22 3.94 -29.80
C SER A 149 15.68 4.61 -28.53
N HIS A 150 14.85 3.88 -27.75
CA HIS A 150 14.19 4.41 -26.56
C HIS A 150 15.02 4.27 -25.27
N LYS A 151 16.25 3.76 -25.34
CA LYS A 151 17.07 3.52 -24.16
C LYS A 151 17.52 4.79 -23.45
N VAL A 152 17.61 5.88 -24.19
CA VAL A 152 18.07 7.20 -23.73
C VAL A 152 16.97 8.25 -23.67
N ASP A 153 15.73 7.86 -23.91
CA ASP A 153 14.58 8.75 -23.79
C ASP A 153 14.53 9.34 -22.37
N GLY A 154 14.43 10.66 -22.28
CA GLY A 154 14.39 11.35 -21.00
C GLY A 154 15.72 11.36 -20.22
N ASN A 155 16.87 11.14 -20.88
CA ASN A 155 18.17 11.29 -20.25
C ASN A 155 18.37 12.75 -19.74
N PRO A 156 19.13 12.96 -18.64
CA PRO A 156 19.29 14.27 -18.02
C PRO A 156 20.38 15.14 -18.64
N TYR A 157 20.98 14.73 -19.76
CA TYR A 157 22.17 15.39 -20.33
C TYR A 157 21.85 16.22 -21.57
N SER A 158 20.60 16.20 -22.05
CA SER A 158 20.16 16.92 -23.21
C SER A 158 18.72 17.45 -23.04
N HIS A 159 18.30 18.34 -23.95
CA HIS A 159 16.91 18.72 -24.05
C HIS A 159 16.05 17.49 -24.34
N LEU A 160 14.85 17.47 -23.80
CA LEU A 160 13.86 16.43 -24.08
C LEU A 160 13.34 16.66 -25.51
N PRO A 161 13.54 15.68 -26.44
CA PRO A 161 12.99 15.80 -27.79
C PRO A 161 11.47 15.88 -27.78
N ASP A 162 10.88 16.58 -28.76
CA ASP A 162 9.42 16.81 -28.81
C ASP A 162 8.63 15.52 -28.93
N ASP A 163 9.07 14.58 -29.77
CA ASP A 163 8.45 13.27 -29.96
C ASP A 163 8.50 12.40 -28.67
N VAL A 164 9.61 12.48 -27.92
CA VAL A 164 9.75 11.82 -26.62
C VAL A 164 8.81 12.48 -25.61
N ARG A 165 8.73 13.82 -25.61
CA ARG A 165 7.82 14.58 -24.72
C ARG A 165 6.35 14.20 -25.00
N GLU A 166 5.94 14.13 -26.26
CA GLU A 166 4.60 13.72 -26.64
C GLU A 166 4.29 12.28 -26.21
N THR A 167 5.24 11.37 -26.38
CA THR A 167 5.12 9.99 -25.92
C THR A 167 4.93 9.91 -24.40
N LEU A 168 5.73 10.65 -23.63
CA LEU A 168 5.62 10.70 -22.17
C LEU A 168 4.29 11.33 -21.73
N GLN A 169 3.84 12.42 -22.39
CA GLN A 169 2.55 13.05 -22.12
C GLN A 169 1.40 12.06 -22.35
N SER A 170 1.40 11.36 -23.48
CA SER A 170 0.38 10.34 -23.77
C SER A 170 0.32 9.25 -22.69
N ARG A 171 1.47 8.82 -22.17
CA ARG A 171 1.52 7.86 -21.03
C ARG A 171 0.95 8.45 -19.76
N MET A 172 1.21 9.71 -19.45
CA MET A 172 0.63 10.41 -18.29
C MET A 172 -0.89 10.51 -18.40
N ASP A 173 -1.39 10.89 -19.57
CA ASP A 173 -2.82 11.00 -19.85
C ASP A 173 -3.54 9.65 -19.73
N ALA A 174 -2.94 8.58 -20.25
CA ALA A 174 -3.45 7.22 -20.08
C ALA A 174 -3.49 6.79 -18.62
N THR A 175 -2.44 7.08 -17.85
CA THR A 175 -2.37 6.76 -16.42
C THR A 175 -3.39 7.58 -15.61
N ARG A 176 -3.55 8.87 -15.92
CA ARG A 176 -4.57 9.71 -15.29
C ARG A 176 -5.99 9.20 -15.59
N ARG A 177 -6.24 8.78 -16.82
CA ARG A 177 -7.52 8.17 -17.20
C ARG A 177 -7.80 6.87 -16.44
N MET A 178 -6.80 6.01 -16.30
CA MET A 178 -6.90 4.78 -15.49
C MET A 178 -7.18 5.12 -14.01
N PHE A 179 -6.55 6.16 -13.47
CA PHE A 179 -6.82 6.67 -12.13
C PHE A 179 -8.29 7.10 -11.99
N ALA A 180 -8.78 7.93 -12.90
CA ALA A 180 -10.17 8.39 -12.89
C ALA A 180 -11.16 7.23 -13.03
N GLN A 181 -10.88 6.24 -13.87
CA GLN A 181 -11.69 5.03 -13.99
C GLN A 181 -11.77 4.22 -12.69
N LYS A 182 -10.67 4.08 -11.97
CA LYS A 182 -10.65 3.39 -10.67
C LYS A 182 -11.45 4.15 -9.62
N VAL A 183 -11.24 5.47 -9.50
CA VAL A 183 -12.02 6.31 -8.58
C VAL A 183 -13.51 6.20 -8.92
N SER A 184 -13.87 6.31 -10.20
CA SER A 184 -15.25 6.14 -10.67
C SER A 184 -15.84 4.79 -10.25
N ALA A 185 -15.12 3.70 -10.49
CA ALA A 185 -15.57 2.34 -10.13
C ALA A 185 -15.80 2.16 -8.63
N TYR A 186 -14.99 2.81 -7.78
CA TYR A 186 -15.11 2.68 -6.33
C TYR A 186 -16.16 3.61 -5.70
N THR A 187 -16.35 4.81 -6.26
CA THR A 187 -17.16 5.87 -5.64
C THR A 187 -18.51 6.07 -6.30
N GLY A 188 -18.68 5.62 -7.54
CA GLY A 188 -19.87 5.89 -8.35
C GLY A 188 -19.88 7.26 -9.05
N LEU A 189 -18.85 8.09 -8.86
CA LEU A 189 -18.67 9.31 -9.67
C LEU A 189 -18.45 8.93 -11.14
N SER A 190 -18.89 9.77 -12.08
CA SER A 190 -18.55 9.54 -13.48
C SER A 190 -17.06 9.78 -13.72
N VAL A 191 -16.47 9.04 -14.68
CA VAL A 191 -15.07 9.25 -15.07
C VAL A 191 -14.82 10.70 -15.45
N GLN A 192 -15.78 11.32 -16.15
CA GLN A 192 -15.66 12.71 -16.58
C GLN A 192 -15.66 13.67 -15.39
N ALA A 193 -16.54 13.48 -14.39
CA ALA A 193 -16.55 14.30 -13.18
C ALA A 193 -15.21 14.23 -12.42
N VAL A 194 -14.57 13.05 -12.39
CA VAL A 194 -13.23 12.89 -11.80
C VAL A 194 -12.18 13.62 -12.64
N LEU A 195 -12.21 13.51 -13.97
CA LEU A 195 -11.27 14.21 -14.85
C LEU A 195 -11.46 15.74 -14.79
N ASP A 196 -12.68 16.24 -14.63
CA ASP A 196 -13.01 17.67 -14.57
C ASP A 196 -12.46 18.34 -13.30
N THR A 197 -12.06 17.57 -12.30
CA THR A 197 -11.34 18.12 -11.12
C THR A 197 -9.98 18.71 -11.50
N GLU A 198 -9.43 18.39 -12.66
CA GLU A 198 -8.11 18.87 -13.15
C GLU A 198 -7.00 18.75 -12.08
N ALA A 199 -7.02 17.65 -11.30
CA ALA A 199 -6.14 17.39 -10.18
C ALA A 199 -6.14 18.48 -9.08
N ALA A 200 -7.26 19.23 -8.96
CA ALA A 200 -7.41 20.21 -7.89
C ALA A 200 -7.44 19.52 -6.51
N VAL A 201 -7.15 20.31 -5.50
CA VAL A 201 -7.17 19.92 -4.09
C VAL A 201 -8.33 20.65 -3.42
N TYR A 202 -9.10 19.91 -2.63
CA TYR A 202 -10.31 20.36 -1.94
C TYR A 202 -10.15 20.20 -0.44
N SER A 203 -10.74 21.10 0.34
CA SER A 203 -10.68 21.06 1.80
C SER A 203 -12.06 20.84 2.41
N GLY A 204 -12.12 20.03 3.46
CA GLY A 204 -13.32 19.89 4.27
C GLY A 204 -14.61 19.72 3.46
N GLN A 205 -15.52 20.67 3.55
CA GLN A 205 -16.82 20.62 2.87
C GLN A 205 -16.69 20.61 1.34
N GLU A 206 -15.70 21.31 0.76
CA GLU A 206 -15.49 21.31 -0.68
C GLU A 206 -15.17 19.89 -1.22
N ALA A 207 -14.49 19.08 -0.41
CA ALA A 207 -14.22 17.68 -0.76
C ALA A 207 -15.47 16.83 -0.83
N ILE A 208 -16.45 17.10 0.06
CA ILE A 208 -17.77 16.44 0.04
C ILE A 208 -18.56 16.91 -1.18
N ASP A 209 -18.59 18.20 -1.45
CA ASP A 209 -19.29 18.78 -2.59
C ASP A 209 -18.75 18.26 -3.93
N ALA A 210 -17.44 18.01 -3.99
CA ALA A 210 -16.78 17.37 -5.14
C ALA A 210 -16.99 15.83 -5.19
N GLY A 211 -17.63 15.21 -4.20
CA GLY A 211 -17.85 13.77 -4.12
C GLY A 211 -16.60 12.96 -3.76
N LEU A 212 -15.53 13.61 -3.31
CA LEU A 212 -14.26 12.98 -2.93
C LEU A 212 -14.23 12.54 -1.46
N ALA A 213 -15.14 13.04 -0.64
CA ALA A 213 -15.40 12.62 0.72
C ALA A 213 -16.91 12.46 0.97
N ASP A 214 -17.28 11.77 2.04
CA ASP A 214 -18.68 11.45 2.36
C ASP A 214 -19.18 12.20 3.59
N GLU A 215 -18.29 12.50 4.55
CA GLU A 215 -18.69 13.08 5.84
C GLU A 215 -17.57 13.92 6.46
N LEU A 216 -17.98 15.07 7.02
CA LEU A 216 -17.12 15.94 7.81
C LEU A 216 -17.11 15.47 9.27
N VAL A 217 -15.94 15.29 9.85
CA VAL A 217 -15.76 14.83 11.23
C VAL A 217 -14.63 15.61 11.92
N ASN A 218 -14.64 15.63 13.25
CA ASN A 218 -13.44 15.91 14.00
C ASN A 218 -12.59 14.64 14.08
N SER A 219 -11.27 14.78 13.98
CA SER A 219 -10.33 13.64 13.99
C SER A 219 -10.57 12.72 15.21
N THR A 220 -10.78 13.29 16.39
CA THR A 220 -11.02 12.56 17.64
C THR A 220 -12.29 11.72 17.64
N ASP A 221 -13.26 12.08 16.81
CA ASP A 221 -14.60 11.46 16.79
C ASP A 221 -14.70 10.33 15.75
N ALA A 222 -13.74 10.23 14.82
CA ALA A 222 -13.81 9.31 13.69
C ALA A 222 -14.00 7.83 14.10
N ILE A 223 -13.35 7.38 15.17
CA ILE A 223 -13.49 6.00 15.67
C ILE A 223 -14.90 5.78 16.26
N THR A 224 -15.43 6.74 17.01
CA THR A 224 -16.78 6.68 17.58
C THR A 224 -17.82 6.66 16.47
N VAL A 225 -17.71 7.56 15.50
CA VAL A 225 -18.63 7.63 14.34
C VAL A 225 -18.62 6.30 13.57
N MET A 226 -17.43 5.70 13.36
CA MET A 226 -17.34 4.40 12.72
C MET A 226 -17.96 3.30 13.59
N ARG A 227 -17.71 3.27 14.90
CA ARG A 227 -18.26 2.29 15.82
C ARG A 227 -19.80 2.33 15.83
N ASP A 228 -20.39 3.52 15.97
CA ASP A 228 -21.83 3.71 15.99
C ASP A 228 -22.49 3.22 14.69
N ALA A 229 -21.85 3.49 13.54
CA ALA A 229 -22.33 3.03 12.24
C ALA A 229 -22.29 1.49 12.12
N LEU A 230 -21.25 0.84 12.66
CA LEU A 230 -21.13 -0.62 12.67
C LEU A 230 -22.19 -1.27 13.57
N ASP A 231 -22.47 -0.68 14.73
CA ASP A 231 -23.46 -1.17 15.67
C ASP A 231 -24.89 -1.00 15.13
N ALA A 232 -25.18 0.14 14.49
CA ALA A 232 -26.44 0.36 13.80
C ALA A 232 -26.66 -0.67 12.66
N ARG A 233 -25.60 -1.04 11.93
CA ARG A 233 -25.67 -2.07 10.90
C ARG A 233 -25.97 -3.46 11.49
N LYS A 234 -25.30 -3.82 12.59
CA LYS A 234 -25.54 -5.10 13.30
C LYS A 234 -26.98 -5.19 13.79
N SER A 235 -27.53 -4.10 14.38
CA SER A 235 -28.91 -4.04 14.86
C SER A 235 -29.96 -4.21 13.76
N ARG A 236 -29.75 -3.61 12.59
CA ARG A 236 -30.64 -3.77 11.43
C ARG A 236 -30.65 -5.21 10.90
N LEU A 237 -29.51 -5.87 10.88
CA LEU A 237 -29.38 -7.27 10.43
C LEU A 237 -30.05 -8.24 11.41
N SER A 238 -29.97 -8.00 12.72
CA SER A 238 -30.64 -8.81 13.75
C SER A 238 -32.15 -8.55 13.80
N GLY A 239 -32.61 -7.30 13.68
CA GLY A 239 -34.02 -6.96 13.64
C GLY A 239 -34.79 -7.50 12.42
N GLY A 240 -34.12 -7.53 11.24
CA GLY A 240 -34.67 -8.11 10.02
C GLY A 240 -34.83 -9.63 10.07
N ARG A 241 -34.11 -10.31 10.95
CA ARG A 241 -34.23 -11.76 11.17
C ARG A 241 -35.42 -12.11 12.06
N MET A 242 -35.76 -11.26 13.03
CA MET A 242 -36.94 -11.45 13.90
C MET A 242 -38.27 -11.24 13.15
N THR A 243 -38.34 -10.33 12.19
CA THR A 243 -39.55 -10.10 11.40
C THR A 243 -39.85 -11.18 10.36
N LYS A 244 -38.83 -11.99 9.96
CA LYS A 244 -39.04 -13.14 9.05
C LYS A 244 -39.51 -14.42 9.76
N GLU A 245 -39.25 -14.56 11.05
CA GLU A 245 -39.70 -15.72 11.82
C GLU A 245 -41.15 -15.59 12.35
N THR A 246 -41.76 -14.39 12.37
CA THR A 246 -43.09 -14.16 12.90
C THR A 246 -44.20 -14.21 11.83
N GLN A 247 -43.90 -14.42 10.56
CA GLN A 247 -44.90 -14.51 9.47
C GLN A 247 -45.06 -15.90 8.85
N SER A 248 -44.62 -16.94 9.55
CA SER A 248 -44.80 -18.33 9.07
C SER A 248 -45.66 -19.16 10.02
N THR A 249 -46.87 -18.67 10.34
CA THR A 249 -47.93 -19.54 10.86
C THR A 249 -49.30 -18.91 10.53
N THR A 250 -50.04 -19.66 9.76
CA THR A 250 -51.47 -19.64 9.40
C THR A 250 -51.76 -19.17 7.96
N VAL A 251 -51.87 -20.17 7.05
CA VAL A 251 -53.10 -20.41 6.26
C VAL A 251 -53.10 -21.88 5.81
N SER A 252 -54.11 -22.60 6.29
CA SER A 252 -54.50 -23.96 5.93
C SER A 252 -55.26 -23.97 4.60
N ALA A 253 -54.95 -24.98 3.84
CA ALA A 253 -55.79 -25.78 2.92
C ALA A 253 -56.83 -25.08 2.03
N THR A 254 -56.75 -25.26 0.74
CA THR A 254 -57.77 -25.99 -0.05
C THR A 254 -57.18 -26.42 -1.42
N ALA A 255 -57.46 -27.66 -1.78
CA ALA A 255 -57.05 -28.34 -2.95
C ALA A 255 -57.79 -27.88 -4.22
N SER A 256 -57.13 -28.01 -5.37
CA SER A 256 -57.75 -28.53 -6.60
C SER A 256 -56.70 -28.98 -7.60
N GLN A 257 -56.88 -30.20 -8.06
CA GLN A 257 -56.17 -30.89 -9.11
C GLN A 257 -56.46 -30.31 -10.50
N ALA A 258 -55.48 -30.29 -11.36
CA ALA A 258 -55.68 -30.59 -12.78
C ALA A 258 -54.37 -31.11 -13.39
N ASP A 259 -54.44 -32.29 -13.88
CA ASP A 259 -53.59 -33.08 -14.74
C ASP A 259 -53.15 -32.29 -16.03
N VAL A 260 -51.94 -32.52 -16.51
CA VAL A 260 -51.67 -32.96 -17.91
C VAL A 260 -50.22 -33.49 -18.02
N THR A 261 -50.14 -34.71 -18.47
CA THR A 261 -49.02 -35.53 -18.92
C THR A 261 -48.25 -34.90 -20.09
N GLY A 262 -46.94 -35.14 -20.11
CA GLY A 262 -46.07 -34.87 -21.27
C GLY A 262 -44.68 -35.51 -21.09
N VAL A 263 -44.54 -36.76 -21.45
CA VAL A 263 -43.30 -37.53 -21.54
C VAL A 263 -42.50 -37.05 -22.76
N VAL A 264 -41.23 -36.75 -22.60
CA VAL A 264 -40.21 -36.95 -23.63
C VAL A 264 -38.92 -37.45 -22.98
N GLN A 265 -38.55 -38.68 -23.29
CA GLN A 265 -37.24 -39.25 -23.08
C GLN A 265 -36.22 -38.60 -24.02
N ALA A 266 -35.01 -38.32 -23.52
CA ALA A 266 -33.81 -38.28 -24.34
C ALA A 266 -32.58 -38.72 -23.53
N THR A 267 -32.19 -39.93 -23.82
CA THR A 267 -30.84 -40.51 -23.99
C THR A 267 -29.67 -39.96 -23.19
N GLU A 268 -29.12 -40.91 -22.46
CA GLU A 268 -27.78 -40.92 -21.84
C GLU A 268 -26.69 -40.64 -22.87
N GLY A 269 -25.80 -39.71 -22.51
CA GLY A 269 -24.51 -39.50 -23.12
C GLY A 269 -23.46 -39.42 -22.01
N GLU A 270 -22.76 -40.53 -21.81
CA GLU A 270 -21.57 -40.58 -20.98
C GLU A 270 -20.56 -39.52 -21.44
N ASN A 271 -20.24 -38.59 -20.57
CA ASN A 271 -19.04 -37.79 -20.72
C ASN A 271 -18.24 -37.88 -19.41
N ALA A 272 -17.18 -38.67 -19.48
CA ALA A 272 -16.19 -38.79 -18.43
C ALA A 272 -15.58 -37.39 -18.15
N SER A 273 -16.03 -36.80 -17.06
CA SER A 273 -15.40 -35.63 -16.49
C SER A 273 -14.04 -36.02 -15.90
N ALA A 274 -12.97 -35.77 -16.65
CA ALA A 274 -11.63 -35.78 -16.08
C ALA A 274 -11.60 -34.75 -14.94
N ALA A 275 -11.35 -35.23 -13.72
CA ALA A 275 -11.19 -34.37 -12.55
C ALA A 275 -10.11 -33.34 -12.82
N GLN A 276 -10.50 -32.06 -12.92
CA GLN A 276 -9.56 -30.94 -12.92
C GLN A 276 -8.83 -30.99 -11.58
N PRO A 277 -7.47 -30.97 -11.59
CA PRO A 277 -6.72 -30.93 -10.34
C PRO A 277 -7.10 -29.68 -9.57
N ASP A 278 -7.35 -29.84 -8.27
CA ASP A 278 -7.70 -28.76 -7.36
C ASP A 278 -6.56 -27.72 -7.33
N VAL A 279 -6.73 -26.65 -8.12
CA VAL A 279 -5.75 -25.57 -8.28
C VAL A 279 -5.46 -24.93 -6.94
N ASN A 280 -6.45 -24.86 -6.03
CA ASN A 280 -6.26 -24.30 -4.70
C ASN A 280 -5.36 -25.19 -3.84
N ALA A 281 -5.48 -26.51 -3.93
CA ALA A 281 -4.60 -27.44 -3.22
C ALA A 281 -3.16 -27.33 -3.75
N GLN A 282 -2.97 -27.18 -5.06
CA GLN A 282 -1.66 -27.00 -5.66
C GLN A 282 -1.02 -25.65 -5.26
N ILE A 283 -1.78 -24.57 -5.25
CA ILE A 283 -1.31 -23.26 -4.79
C ILE A 283 -0.91 -23.33 -3.32
N THR A 284 -1.74 -23.94 -2.47
CA THR A 284 -1.44 -24.09 -1.04
C THR A 284 -0.18 -24.91 -0.81
N ALA A 285 0.00 -26.01 -1.54
CA ALA A 285 1.21 -26.82 -1.45
C ALA A 285 2.46 -26.07 -1.95
N ALA A 286 2.36 -25.30 -3.03
CA ALA A 286 3.45 -24.49 -3.55
C ALA A 286 3.87 -23.37 -2.57
N VAL A 287 2.90 -22.70 -1.95
CA VAL A 287 3.15 -21.67 -0.91
C VAL A 287 3.80 -22.29 0.32
N ALA A 288 3.34 -23.46 0.76
CA ALA A 288 3.94 -24.17 1.89
C ALA A 288 5.38 -24.62 1.61
N ALA A 289 5.66 -25.11 0.40
CA ALA A 289 6.99 -25.51 -0.04
C ALA A 289 7.95 -24.30 -0.09
N GLU A 290 7.50 -23.17 -0.62
CA GLU A 290 8.30 -21.94 -0.69
C GLU A 290 8.58 -21.35 0.70
N ASN A 291 7.60 -21.34 1.59
CA ASN A 291 7.81 -20.93 2.98
C ASN A 291 8.83 -21.83 3.69
N SER A 292 8.76 -23.14 3.47
CA SER A 292 9.73 -24.10 4.04
C SER A 292 11.14 -23.85 3.49
N ARG A 293 11.27 -23.53 2.22
CA ARG A 293 12.55 -23.15 1.59
C ARG A 293 13.13 -21.89 2.21
N ILE A 294 12.35 -20.82 2.31
CA ILE A 294 12.77 -19.54 2.89
C ILE A 294 13.22 -19.73 4.34
N MET A 295 12.40 -20.37 5.15
CA MET A 295 12.74 -20.64 6.55
C MET A 295 13.97 -21.55 6.71
N GLY A 296 14.13 -22.51 5.80
CA GLY A 296 15.32 -23.40 5.77
C GLY A 296 16.62 -22.63 5.48
N ILE A 297 16.57 -21.57 4.66
CA ILE A 297 17.74 -20.71 4.38
C ILE A 297 18.01 -19.77 5.57
N LEU A 298 16.99 -19.13 6.11
CA LEU A 298 17.16 -18.14 7.17
C LEU A 298 17.60 -18.72 8.51
N ASN A 299 17.20 -19.97 8.80
CA ASN A 299 17.46 -20.63 10.09
C ASN A 299 18.58 -21.70 10.00
N CYS A 300 19.31 -21.80 8.89
CA CYS A 300 20.42 -22.73 8.83
C CYS A 300 21.61 -22.25 9.71
N GLU A 301 22.43 -23.16 10.14
CA GLU A 301 23.57 -22.88 11.01
C GLU A 301 24.55 -21.91 10.37
N GLU A 302 24.73 -21.99 9.05
CA GLU A 302 25.62 -21.13 8.26
C GLU A 302 25.09 -19.69 8.11
N ALA A 303 23.82 -19.43 8.43
CA ALA A 303 23.24 -18.10 8.40
C ALA A 303 23.64 -17.25 9.64
N HIS A 304 24.06 -17.88 10.72
CA HIS A 304 24.49 -17.16 11.92
C HIS A 304 25.70 -16.26 11.64
N GLY A 305 25.54 -14.96 11.95
CA GLY A 305 26.52 -13.91 11.66
C GLY A 305 26.59 -13.52 10.18
N ARG A 306 25.60 -13.95 9.37
CA ARG A 306 25.46 -13.64 7.95
C ARG A 306 24.00 -13.40 7.56
N GLU A 307 23.22 -12.85 8.49
CA GLU A 307 21.76 -12.72 8.41
C GLU A 307 21.33 -11.93 7.16
N GLU A 308 22.06 -10.85 6.83
CA GLU A 308 21.77 -10.05 5.64
C GLU A 308 21.98 -10.86 4.34
N GLN A 309 23.03 -11.67 4.29
CA GLN A 309 23.31 -12.52 3.13
C GLN A 309 22.28 -13.65 3.02
N ALA A 310 21.88 -14.24 4.14
CA ALA A 310 20.84 -15.26 4.19
C ALA A 310 19.50 -14.72 3.69
N CYS A 311 19.14 -13.47 4.03
CA CYS A 311 17.94 -12.80 3.51
C CYS A 311 17.99 -12.66 1.97
N VAL A 312 19.10 -12.17 1.43
CA VAL A 312 19.28 -12.03 -0.04
C VAL A 312 19.14 -13.37 -0.76
N LEU A 313 19.73 -14.44 -0.18
CA LEU A 313 19.63 -15.78 -0.76
C LEU A 313 18.20 -16.35 -0.66
N ALA A 314 17.48 -16.08 0.44
CA ALA A 314 16.10 -16.49 0.61
C ALA A 314 15.15 -15.79 -0.38
N GLU A 315 15.42 -14.53 -0.73
CA GLU A 315 14.66 -13.75 -1.72
C GLU A 315 14.99 -14.13 -3.18
N THR A 316 16.06 -14.88 -3.41
CA THR A 316 16.50 -15.27 -4.77
C THR A 316 15.63 -16.40 -5.31
N PRO A 317 14.87 -16.21 -6.41
CA PRO A 317 14.03 -17.24 -7.00
C PRO A 317 14.87 -18.48 -7.41
N GLY A 318 14.37 -19.67 -7.06
CA GLY A 318 15.02 -20.94 -7.41
C GLY A 318 16.26 -21.30 -6.56
N MET A 319 16.62 -20.48 -5.58
CA MET A 319 17.68 -20.80 -4.62
C MET A 319 17.26 -21.96 -3.73
N THR A 320 18.03 -23.05 -3.71
CA THR A 320 17.78 -24.17 -2.80
C THR A 320 18.44 -23.94 -1.44
N VAL A 321 17.90 -24.55 -0.39
CA VAL A 321 18.48 -24.47 0.97
C VAL A 321 19.94 -24.96 0.96
N GLU A 322 20.21 -26.04 0.23
CA GLU A 322 21.56 -26.61 0.15
C GLU A 322 22.55 -25.69 -0.55
N THR A 323 22.15 -25.06 -1.66
CA THR A 323 22.99 -24.09 -2.38
C THR A 323 23.23 -22.85 -1.52
N ALA A 324 22.20 -22.34 -0.83
CA ALA A 324 22.32 -21.21 0.08
C ALA A 324 23.30 -21.49 1.22
N ARG A 325 23.22 -22.68 1.85
CA ARG A 325 24.16 -23.12 2.89
C ARG A 325 25.61 -23.13 2.39
N ARG A 326 25.86 -23.65 1.21
CA ARG A 326 27.20 -23.66 0.61
C ARG A 326 27.75 -22.25 0.37
N ILE A 327 26.91 -21.33 -0.10
CA ILE A 327 27.28 -19.93 -0.31
C ILE A 327 27.58 -19.24 1.03
N LEU A 328 26.70 -19.43 2.01
CA LEU A 328 26.86 -18.86 3.35
C LEU A 328 28.10 -19.39 4.06
N ALA A 329 28.39 -20.68 3.93
CA ALA A 329 29.59 -21.27 4.51
C ALA A 329 30.87 -20.67 3.92
N ALA A 330 30.87 -20.31 2.62
CA ALA A 330 32.01 -19.70 1.94
C ALA A 330 32.13 -18.18 2.17
N ALA A 331 31.06 -17.53 2.66
CA ALA A 331 31.02 -16.08 2.86
C ALA A 331 31.69 -15.68 4.18
N PRO A 332 32.36 -14.51 4.27
CA PRO A 332 32.89 -14.01 5.54
C PRO A 332 31.74 -13.65 6.49
N GLN A 333 31.94 -13.90 7.79
CA GLN A 333 30.97 -13.43 8.80
C GLN A 333 30.98 -11.90 8.88
N SER A 334 29.83 -11.31 9.24
CA SER A 334 29.68 -9.86 9.40
C SER A 334 30.71 -9.29 10.38
N ALA A 335 31.10 -8.03 10.17
CA ALA A 335 32.17 -7.38 10.95
C ALA A 335 31.87 -7.27 12.47
N GLN A 336 30.62 -7.44 12.90
CA GLN A 336 30.24 -7.52 14.31
C GLN A 336 30.75 -8.80 15.02
N ALA A 337 31.13 -9.83 14.27
CA ALA A 337 31.76 -11.04 14.80
C ALA A 337 33.30 -10.99 14.72
N ARG A 338 33.89 -9.92 14.19
CA ARG A 338 35.33 -9.71 14.14
C ARG A 338 35.76 -8.81 15.29
N SER A 339 36.10 -9.39 16.42
CA SER A 339 36.89 -8.68 17.43
C SER A 339 38.28 -8.39 16.82
N ASP A 340 38.64 -7.10 16.77
CA ASP A 340 39.98 -6.58 16.48
C ASP A 340 40.53 -6.76 15.05
N THR A 341 40.04 -5.93 14.13
CA THR A 341 40.80 -5.69 12.87
C THR A 341 41.97 -4.72 13.11
N ALA A 342 43.00 -4.77 12.24
CA ALA A 342 44.11 -3.81 12.31
C ALA A 342 43.63 -2.35 12.19
N LEU A 343 42.47 -2.09 11.56
CA LEU A 343 41.84 -0.81 11.46
C LEU A 343 41.20 -0.37 12.80
N ASP A 344 40.58 -1.29 13.54
CA ASP A 344 39.98 -0.99 14.84
C ASP A 344 41.05 -0.61 15.87
N ARG A 345 42.25 -1.24 15.78
CA ARG A 345 43.40 -0.85 16.63
C ARG A 345 43.96 0.52 16.26
N LEU A 346 43.96 0.88 14.97
CA LEU A 346 44.38 2.21 14.49
C LEU A 346 43.36 3.29 14.93
N MET A 347 42.07 2.97 14.91
CA MET A 347 41.00 3.89 15.30
C MET A 347 40.89 4.08 16.82
N GLN A 348 41.31 3.12 17.64
CA GLN A 348 41.41 3.27 19.10
C GLN A 348 42.48 4.28 19.52
N GLY A 349 43.49 4.54 18.66
CA GLY A 349 44.54 5.55 18.88
C GLY A 349 44.30 6.89 18.18
N ALA A 350 43.17 7.05 17.46
CA ALA A 350 42.86 8.29 16.78
C ALA A 350 42.42 9.38 17.77
N PRO A 351 42.94 10.61 17.67
CA PRO A 351 42.47 11.72 18.52
C PRO A 351 40.97 11.96 18.25
N ALA A 352 40.21 12.16 19.34
CA ALA A 352 38.80 12.50 19.25
C ALA A 352 38.60 13.72 18.33
N PRO A 353 37.60 13.73 17.43
CA PRO A 353 37.31 14.90 16.63
C PRO A 353 37.07 16.05 17.56
N LEU A 354 37.76 17.17 17.35
CA LEU A 354 37.49 18.43 18.04
C LEU A 354 36.01 18.73 17.82
N ALA A 355 35.25 18.86 18.92
CA ALA A 355 33.87 19.32 18.85
C ALA A 355 33.90 20.66 18.09
N ALA A 356 33.22 20.72 16.96
CA ALA A 356 33.07 21.97 16.23
C ALA A 356 32.30 22.92 17.14
N GLY A 357 33.02 23.82 17.78
CA GLY A 357 32.42 24.97 18.44
C GLY A 357 31.57 25.69 17.42
N ASN A 358 30.31 25.95 17.74
CA ASN A 358 29.37 26.61 16.84
C ASN A 358 29.70 28.11 16.80
N PRO A 359 30.45 28.61 15.78
CA PRO A 359 30.88 30.03 15.76
C PRO A 359 29.71 30.98 15.50
N ALA A 360 28.50 30.47 15.25
CA ALA A 360 27.33 31.33 15.03
C ALA A 360 26.62 31.76 16.32
N SER A 361 26.82 31.06 17.45
CA SER A 361 26.18 31.46 18.73
C SER A 361 26.90 32.63 19.44
N ASP A 362 28.19 32.73 19.26
CA ASP A 362 28.98 33.81 19.92
C ASP A 362 28.80 35.13 19.20
N ALA A 363 28.71 35.14 17.88
CA ALA A 363 28.48 36.36 17.09
C ALA A 363 27.07 36.97 17.29
N VAL A 364 26.05 36.12 17.56
CA VAL A 364 24.67 36.57 17.82
C VAL A 364 24.55 37.14 19.25
N ASN A 365 25.24 36.57 20.22
CA ASN A 365 25.23 37.05 21.59
C ASN A 365 26.00 38.40 21.74
N ASP A 366 27.06 38.61 20.98
CA ASP A 366 27.79 39.89 20.96
C ASP A 366 26.95 41.00 20.32
N LEU A 367 26.14 40.71 19.31
CA LEU A 367 25.23 41.69 18.69
C LEU A 367 24.06 42.11 19.59
N LEU A 368 23.60 41.24 20.45
CA LEU A 368 22.47 41.49 21.38
C LEU A 368 22.89 42.23 22.64
N ASN A 369 24.18 42.29 22.99
CA ASN A 369 24.69 42.89 24.22
C ASN A 369 25.49 44.21 23.98
N THR A 370 25.49 44.79 22.76
CA THR A 370 26.12 46.09 22.51
C THR A 370 25.14 47.21 22.87
N PRO A 371 25.43 48.06 23.88
CA PRO A 371 24.55 49.17 24.21
C PRO A 371 24.61 50.26 23.11
N VAL A 372 23.43 50.78 22.75
CA VAL A 372 23.26 51.91 21.82
C VAL A 372 23.65 53.23 22.47
#